data_8d28547126388b00d75df63d212e095f
#
_entry.id   8d28547126388b00d75df63d212e095f
#
_cell.length_a   1.000
_cell.length_b   1.000
_cell.length_c   1.000
_cell.angle_alpha   90.00
_cell.angle_beta   90.00
_cell.angle_gamma   90.00
#
_symmetry.space_group_name_H-M   'P 1'
#
loop_
_entity.id
_entity.type
_entity.pdbx_description
1 polymer ?
#
loop_
_entity_poly.entity_id
_entity_poly.type
_entity_poly.pdbx_seq_one_letter_code
_entity_poly.pdbx_strand_id
1 'polypeptide(L)'
;MKQAAAALGLLLILSISASTVPRLTVETEDDSQLSAQIERIIARPEFRGALWGIQASDASDGSVLYEQDAMMSVVPASNTKIYTTAAALEQLGPEFRLVTRLYAQGTLRDGILDGSLFIRGAGDPTIAENLEEYGAPGVLEAWASATRAAGIARIAGDVVGDDDVFDDVPYPRGWSWDDLTFYYAPEIGGLAYNQNVFDLVVEPRAAGMPGIA
;
A
#
# COMPACT_ATOMS: atom_id res chain seq x y z
N MET A 1 18.34 -32.48 -3.63
CA MET A 1 17.85 -31.28 -2.92
C MET A 1 18.53 -30.03 -3.49
N LYS A 2 18.18 -29.60 -4.68
CA LYS A 2 18.66 -28.36 -5.33
C LYS A 2 17.63 -27.97 -6.40
N GLN A 3 16.49 -27.40 -6.02
CA GLN A 3 15.51 -26.82 -6.96
C GLN A 3 14.52 -25.93 -6.21
N ALA A 4 15.01 -24.87 -5.58
CA ALA A 4 14.09 -23.91 -4.96
C ALA A 4 14.47 -22.44 -5.18
N ALA A 5 15.49 -22.16 -5.99
CA ALA A 5 15.99 -20.79 -6.14
C ALA A 5 15.53 -20.06 -7.42
N ALA A 6 14.79 -20.71 -8.31
CA ALA A 6 14.45 -20.13 -9.62
C ALA A 6 13.05 -19.47 -9.71
N ALA A 7 12.28 -19.45 -8.66
CA ALA A 7 10.88 -19.00 -8.72
C ALA A 7 10.63 -17.53 -8.28
N LEU A 8 11.62 -16.83 -7.74
CA LEU A 8 11.39 -15.51 -7.15
C LEU A 8 11.51 -14.33 -8.13
N GLY A 9 12.03 -14.56 -9.31
CA GLY A 9 12.22 -13.50 -10.32
C GLY A 9 10.99 -13.16 -11.17
N LEU A 10 9.86 -13.85 -10.99
CA LEU A 10 8.75 -13.77 -11.96
C LEU A 10 7.47 -13.11 -11.40
N LEU A 11 7.46 -12.65 -10.15
CA LEU A 11 6.20 -12.23 -9.54
C LEU A 11 5.96 -10.71 -9.53
N LEU A 12 6.86 -9.91 -10.08
CA LEU A 12 6.73 -8.45 -10.04
C LEU A 12 6.20 -7.82 -11.33
N ILE A 13 5.66 -8.59 -12.27
CA ILE A 13 5.16 -8.07 -13.56
C ILE A 13 3.69 -8.44 -13.80
N LEU A 14 2.92 -8.80 -12.81
CA LEU A 14 1.57 -9.28 -13.04
C LEU A 14 0.50 -8.50 -12.32
N SER A 15 0.29 -7.26 -12.76
CA SER A 15 -1.03 -6.63 -12.74
C SER A 15 -1.03 -5.30 -13.49
N ILE A 16 -0.77 -5.33 -14.80
CA ILE A 16 -1.24 -4.27 -15.68
C ILE A 16 -2.15 -4.94 -16.69
N SER A 17 -3.42 -4.58 -16.59
CA SER A 17 -4.50 -4.95 -17.48
C SER A 17 -4.09 -4.90 -18.94
N ALA A 18 -4.50 -5.88 -19.74
CA ALA A 18 -4.17 -6.07 -21.13
C ALA A 18 -4.70 -4.94 -22.01
N SER A 19 -3.99 -3.85 -22.05
CA SER A 19 -4.01 -2.92 -23.18
C SER A 19 -2.60 -2.93 -23.76
N THR A 20 -2.50 -3.52 -24.94
CA THR A 20 -1.38 -3.60 -25.85
C THR A 20 -0.15 -2.75 -25.50
N VAL A 21 0.62 -3.20 -24.49
CA VAL A 21 2.00 -2.79 -24.37
C VAL A 21 2.76 -3.53 -25.48
N PRO A 22 3.46 -2.85 -26.38
CA PRO A 22 4.27 -3.53 -27.36
C PRO A 22 5.24 -4.46 -26.61
N ARG A 23 5.14 -5.74 -26.92
CA ARG A 23 6.07 -6.75 -26.42
C ARG A 23 7.44 -6.33 -26.91
N LEU A 24 8.28 -5.80 -26.02
CA LEU A 24 9.70 -5.66 -26.29
C LEU A 24 10.23 -7.08 -26.49
N THR A 25 10.34 -7.49 -27.75
CA THR A 25 11.19 -8.60 -28.10
C THR A 25 12.61 -8.14 -27.80
N VAL A 26 13.15 -8.58 -26.69
CA VAL A 26 14.59 -8.47 -26.43
C VAL A 26 15.23 -9.45 -27.41
N GLU A 27 15.57 -8.97 -28.60
CA GLU A 27 16.63 -9.60 -29.40
C GLU A 27 17.88 -9.43 -28.54
N THR A 28 18.73 -10.44 -28.50
CA THR A 28 20.04 -10.40 -27.84
C THR A 28 20.89 -9.40 -28.60
N GLU A 29 20.71 -8.13 -28.35
CA GLU A 29 21.55 -7.06 -28.85
C GLU A 29 22.85 -7.08 -28.04
N ASP A 30 23.95 -6.93 -28.74
CA ASP A 30 25.30 -6.79 -28.18
C ASP A 30 25.34 -5.71 -27.10
N ASP A 31 25.98 -5.97 -25.96
CA ASP A 31 26.06 -5.06 -24.80
C ASP A 31 26.48 -3.64 -25.18
N SER A 32 27.26 -3.51 -26.25
CA SER A 32 27.65 -2.23 -26.84
C SER A 32 26.47 -1.42 -27.39
N GLN A 33 25.42 -2.07 -27.86
CA GLN A 33 24.21 -1.40 -28.34
C GLN A 33 23.35 -0.89 -27.18
N LEU A 34 23.23 -1.66 -26.08
CA LEU A 34 22.54 -1.25 -24.89
C LEU A 34 23.16 0.02 -24.30
N SER A 35 24.48 0.01 -24.12
CA SER A 35 25.25 1.16 -23.64
C SER A 35 25.00 2.40 -24.46
N ALA A 36 25.12 2.29 -25.80
CA ALA A 36 24.90 3.39 -26.73
C ALA A 36 23.44 3.91 -26.71
N GLN A 37 22.47 3.06 -26.48
CA GLN A 37 21.06 3.46 -26.35
C GLN A 37 20.84 4.24 -25.09
N ILE A 38 21.33 3.77 -23.94
CA ILE A 38 21.20 4.45 -22.64
C ILE A 38 21.87 5.82 -22.74
N GLU A 39 23.12 5.90 -23.19
CA GLU A 39 23.85 7.16 -23.33
C GLU A 39 23.13 8.16 -24.23
N ARG A 40 22.55 7.71 -25.34
CA ARG A 40 21.74 8.56 -26.22
C ARG A 40 20.51 9.11 -25.54
N ILE A 41 19.87 8.35 -24.66
CA ILE A 41 18.69 8.79 -23.92
C ILE A 41 19.08 9.85 -22.89
N ILE A 42 20.07 9.58 -22.04
CA ILE A 42 20.47 10.48 -20.97
C ILE A 42 21.13 11.77 -21.47
N ALA A 43 21.70 11.74 -22.69
CA ALA A 43 22.31 12.91 -23.33
C ALA A 43 21.29 13.87 -23.98
N ARG A 44 19.99 13.59 -23.92
CA ARG A 44 18.97 14.47 -24.51
C ARG A 44 18.94 15.84 -23.82
N PRO A 45 18.63 16.92 -24.57
CA PRO A 45 18.63 18.28 -24.02
C PRO A 45 17.72 18.49 -22.80
N GLU A 46 16.58 17.79 -22.73
CA GLU A 46 15.63 17.83 -21.63
C GLU A 46 16.21 17.33 -20.30
N PHE A 47 17.24 16.51 -20.36
CA PHE A 47 17.91 15.96 -19.17
C PHE A 47 19.19 16.73 -18.78
N ARG A 48 19.42 17.88 -19.40
CA ARG A 48 20.62 18.69 -19.10
C ARG A 48 20.67 19.05 -17.63
N GLY A 49 21.73 18.64 -16.94
CA GLY A 49 21.94 18.88 -15.51
C GLY A 49 21.30 17.83 -14.60
N ALA A 50 20.64 16.82 -15.14
CA ALA A 50 20.20 15.67 -14.35
C ALA A 50 21.42 14.84 -13.89
N LEU A 51 21.30 14.25 -12.70
CA LEU A 51 22.24 13.28 -12.16
C LEU A 51 21.66 11.88 -12.37
N TRP A 52 22.49 10.97 -12.87
CA TRP A 52 22.09 9.61 -13.17
C TRP A 52 22.97 8.62 -12.43
N GLY A 53 22.37 7.77 -11.60
CA GLY A 53 22.98 6.56 -11.05
C GLY A 53 22.30 5.36 -11.71
N ILE A 54 22.99 4.64 -12.57
CA ILE A 54 22.42 3.56 -13.36
C ILE A 54 23.30 2.32 -13.23
N GLN A 55 22.70 1.16 -12.98
CA GLN A 55 23.31 -0.15 -13.17
C GLN A 55 22.29 -1.08 -13.84
N ALA A 56 22.68 -1.70 -14.93
CA ALA A 56 21.95 -2.77 -15.57
C ALA A 56 22.77 -4.05 -15.48
N SER A 57 22.16 -5.13 -15.03
CA SER A 57 22.82 -6.42 -14.87
C SER A 57 21.99 -7.54 -15.47
N ASP A 58 22.64 -8.56 -16.01
CA ASP A 58 21.98 -9.80 -16.39
C ASP A 58 21.42 -10.50 -15.15
N ALA A 59 20.13 -10.79 -15.16
CA ALA A 59 19.46 -11.43 -14.01
C ALA A 59 19.83 -12.91 -13.83
N SER A 60 20.44 -13.53 -14.85
CA SER A 60 20.78 -14.96 -14.82
C SER A 60 22.10 -15.23 -14.10
N ASP A 61 23.06 -14.33 -14.21
CA ASP A 61 24.42 -14.52 -13.66
C ASP A 61 24.94 -13.31 -12.87
N GLY A 62 24.23 -12.16 -12.92
CA GLY A 62 24.60 -10.94 -12.22
C GLY A 62 25.70 -10.13 -12.92
N SER A 63 26.10 -10.49 -14.15
CA SER A 63 27.10 -9.70 -14.91
C SER A 63 26.56 -8.29 -15.19
N VAL A 64 27.44 -7.29 -15.07
CA VAL A 64 27.09 -5.90 -15.32
C VAL A 64 27.14 -5.62 -16.81
N LEU A 65 25.99 -5.24 -17.39
CA LEU A 65 25.83 -4.89 -18.79
C LEU A 65 26.06 -3.40 -19.04
N TYR A 66 25.71 -2.56 -18.07
CA TYR A 66 25.93 -1.11 -18.11
C TYR A 66 26.07 -0.54 -16.71
N GLU A 67 26.98 0.39 -16.53
CA GLU A 67 27.15 1.10 -15.27
C GLU A 67 27.52 2.56 -15.51
N GLN A 68 26.81 3.45 -14.81
CA GLN A 68 27.16 4.87 -14.72
C GLN A 68 26.83 5.36 -13.32
N ASP A 69 27.83 5.85 -12.59
CA ASP A 69 27.68 6.41 -11.23
C ASP A 69 26.80 5.54 -10.30
N ALA A 70 26.87 4.21 -10.45
CA ALA A 70 26.02 3.25 -9.76
C ALA A 70 26.14 3.31 -8.22
N MET A 71 27.25 3.81 -7.71
CA MET A 71 27.50 3.99 -6.27
C MET A 71 27.01 5.35 -5.74
N MET A 72 26.37 6.17 -6.59
CA MET A 72 25.85 7.46 -6.16
C MET A 72 24.68 7.25 -5.19
N SER A 73 24.71 7.96 -4.06
CA SER A 73 23.58 7.98 -3.13
C SER A 73 22.47 8.87 -3.66
N VAL A 74 21.32 8.29 -3.89
CA VAL A 74 20.12 8.96 -4.37
C VAL A 74 18.94 8.72 -3.42
N VAL A 75 17.93 9.58 -3.49
CA VAL A 75 16.69 9.38 -2.73
C VAL A 75 15.87 8.27 -3.41
N PRO A 76 15.65 7.13 -2.75
CA PRO A 76 14.96 5.99 -3.36
C PRO A 76 13.47 6.22 -3.58
N ALA A 77 12.87 7.17 -2.87
CA ALA A 77 11.43 7.42 -2.89
C ALA A 77 10.63 6.10 -2.74
N SER A 78 9.63 5.86 -3.56
CA SER A 78 8.81 4.63 -3.52
C SER A 78 9.57 3.33 -3.80
N ASN A 79 10.81 3.38 -4.33
CA ASN A 79 11.63 2.18 -4.47
C ASN A 79 11.95 1.52 -3.11
N THR A 80 11.88 2.28 -1.99
CA THR A 80 11.98 1.75 -0.64
C THR A 80 10.94 0.67 -0.36
N LYS A 81 9.77 0.73 -1.01
CA LYS A 81 8.71 -0.28 -0.87
C LYS A 81 9.16 -1.68 -1.29
N ILE A 82 10.08 -1.79 -2.25
CA ILE A 82 10.65 -3.07 -2.70
C ILE A 82 11.38 -3.75 -1.53
N TYR A 83 12.17 -2.99 -0.78
CA TYR A 83 12.89 -3.52 0.39
C TYR A 83 11.94 -3.88 1.52
N THR A 84 10.97 -3.02 1.81
CA THR A 84 9.96 -3.25 2.85
C THR A 84 9.13 -4.50 2.55
N THR A 85 8.65 -4.65 1.32
CA THR A 85 7.84 -5.81 0.93
C THR A 85 8.65 -7.10 0.87
N ALA A 86 9.91 -7.03 0.42
CA ALA A 86 10.81 -8.18 0.44
C ALA A 86 11.10 -8.63 1.87
N ALA A 87 11.37 -7.71 2.78
CA ALA A 87 11.58 -8.01 4.20
C ALA A 87 10.32 -8.60 4.86
N ALA A 88 9.14 -8.05 4.55
CA ALA A 88 7.89 -8.57 5.04
C ALA A 88 7.64 -10.02 4.55
N LEU A 89 7.86 -10.27 3.27
CA LEU A 89 7.70 -11.61 2.70
C LEU A 89 8.68 -12.62 3.31
N GLU A 90 9.92 -12.22 3.53
CA GLU A 90 10.96 -13.08 4.14
C GLU A 90 10.65 -13.39 5.60
N GLN A 91 10.20 -12.40 6.38
CA GLN A 91 10.01 -12.55 7.83
C GLN A 91 8.65 -13.13 8.19
N LEU A 92 7.59 -12.76 7.47
CA LEU A 92 6.22 -13.15 7.79
C LEU A 92 5.72 -14.32 6.95
N GLY A 93 6.30 -14.52 5.77
CA GLY A 93 5.89 -15.52 4.80
C GLY A 93 4.67 -15.11 3.97
N PRO A 94 4.40 -15.84 2.85
CA PRO A 94 3.34 -15.48 1.90
C PRO A 94 1.93 -15.75 2.44
N GLU A 95 1.80 -16.58 3.47
CA GLU A 95 0.50 -16.95 4.07
C GLU A 95 0.12 -16.06 5.27
N PHE A 96 0.94 -15.07 5.59
CA PHE A 96 0.62 -14.14 6.66
C PHE A 96 -0.70 -13.40 6.37
N ARG A 97 -1.54 -13.24 7.42
CA ARG A 97 -2.83 -12.56 7.32
C ARG A 97 -2.94 -11.50 8.40
N LEU A 98 -3.34 -10.32 8.01
CA LEU A 98 -3.81 -9.28 8.92
C LEU A 98 -5.25 -9.62 9.32
N VAL A 99 -5.53 -9.65 10.62
CA VAL A 99 -6.84 -10.11 11.11
C VAL A 99 -7.46 -9.06 12.02
N THR A 100 -8.49 -8.38 11.52
CA THR A 100 -9.35 -7.54 12.35
C THR A 100 -10.27 -8.39 13.20
N ARG A 101 -10.38 -8.08 14.50
CA ARG A 101 -11.14 -8.87 15.46
C ARG A 101 -12.24 -8.05 16.10
N LEU A 102 -13.37 -8.71 16.33
CA LEU A 102 -14.49 -8.14 17.07
C LEU A 102 -14.53 -8.75 18.48
N TYR A 103 -14.60 -7.91 19.49
CA TYR A 103 -14.69 -8.30 20.88
C TYR A 103 -15.92 -7.68 21.53
N ALA A 104 -16.74 -8.50 22.21
CA ALA A 104 -17.82 -8.00 23.04
C ALA A 104 -17.35 -7.94 24.49
N GLN A 105 -17.51 -6.79 25.12
CA GLN A 105 -17.26 -6.60 26.54
C GLN A 105 -18.59 -6.26 27.22
N GLY A 106 -19.01 -7.05 28.21
CA GLY A 106 -20.26 -6.87 28.94
C GLY A 106 -21.02 -8.17 29.09
N THR A 107 -22.32 -8.05 29.34
CA THR A 107 -23.22 -9.20 29.53
C THR A 107 -24.19 -9.29 28.36
N LEU A 108 -24.28 -10.45 27.75
CA LEU A 108 -25.24 -10.74 26.68
C LEU A 108 -26.50 -11.40 27.31
N ARG A 109 -27.67 -10.75 27.17
CA ARG A 109 -28.97 -11.27 27.60
C ARG A 109 -30.02 -10.96 26.53
N ASP A 110 -30.78 -11.97 26.13
CA ASP A 110 -31.90 -11.83 25.18
C ASP A 110 -31.53 -11.06 23.88
N GLY A 111 -30.32 -11.30 23.39
CA GLY A 111 -29.80 -10.62 22.20
C GLY A 111 -29.30 -9.18 22.43
N ILE A 112 -29.33 -8.69 23.68
CA ILE A 112 -28.81 -7.37 24.03
C ILE A 112 -27.46 -7.52 24.74
N LEU A 113 -26.42 -6.91 24.16
CA LEU A 113 -25.12 -6.73 24.81
C LEU A 113 -25.23 -5.49 25.73
N ASP A 114 -25.31 -5.72 27.03
CA ASP A 114 -25.15 -4.68 28.05
C ASP A 114 -23.67 -4.41 28.25
N GLY A 115 -23.14 -3.57 27.39
CA GLY A 115 -21.70 -3.31 27.22
C GLY A 115 -21.36 -2.84 25.83
N SER A 116 -20.09 -2.91 25.47
CA SER A 116 -19.54 -2.35 24.23
C SER A 116 -18.96 -3.41 23.30
N LEU A 117 -18.97 -3.10 22.01
CA LEU A 117 -18.30 -3.88 20.95
C LEU A 117 -17.03 -3.15 20.55
N PHE A 118 -15.91 -3.86 20.55
CA PHE A 118 -14.61 -3.37 20.11
C PHE A 118 -14.28 -3.98 18.76
N ILE A 119 -13.83 -3.14 17.82
CA ILE A 119 -13.30 -3.53 16.51
C ILE A 119 -11.80 -3.27 16.56
N ARG A 120 -11.02 -4.33 16.78
CA ARG A 120 -9.56 -4.21 16.88
C ARG A 120 -8.91 -4.49 15.56
N GLY A 121 -8.27 -3.46 14.99
CA GLY A 121 -7.48 -3.55 13.77
C GLY A 121 -6.14 -4.25 13.99
N ALA A 122 -5.53 -4.66 12.88
CA ALA A 122 -4.19 -5.25 12.83
C ALA A 122 -3.31 -4.60 11.74
N GLY A 123 -3.65 -3.39 11.31
CA GLY A 123 -2.94 -2.68 10.25
C GLY A 123 -3.30 -3.15 8.84
N ASP A 124 -4.50 -3.69 8.63
CA ASP A 124 -4.98 -4.10 7.30
C ASP A 124 -5.38 -2.89 6.46
N PRO A 125 -4.63 -2.56 5.39
CA PRO A 125 -4.92 -1.41 4.54
C PRO A 125 -6.03 -1.66 3.52
N THR A 126 -6.53 -2.90 3.42
CA THR A 126 -7.53 -3.31 2.42
C THR A 126 -8.97 -3.12 2.90
N ILE A 127 -9.18 -2.64 4.14
CA ILE A 127 -10.50 -2.35 4.68
C ILE A 127 -11.04 -1.08 4.02
N ALA A 128 -11.77 -1.25 2.92
CA ALA A 128 -12.33 -0.16 2.14
C ALA A 128 -13.52 -0.63 1.31
N GLU A 129 -14.48 0.25 1.08
CA GLU A 129 -15.64 -0.05 0.22
C GLU A 129 -15.46 0.47 -1.20
N ASN A 130 -14.62 1.49 -1.39
CA ASN A 130 -14.48 2.19 -2.65
C ASN A 130 -13.19 1.84 -3.43
N LEU A 131 -12.40 0.87 -2.96
CA LEU A 131 -11.22 0.41 -3.66
C LEU A 131 -11.60 -0.78 -4.54
N GLU A 132 -11.96 -0.51 -5.79
CA GLU A 132 -12.39 -1.54 -6.76
C GLU A 132 -11.36 -2.66 -6.96
N GLU A 133 -10.08 -2.35 -6.79
CA GLU A 133 -8.98 -3.29 -7.06
C GLU A 133 -8.51 -4.05 -5.81
N TYR A 134 -8.55 -3.42 -4.62
CA TYR A 134 -7.95 -3.96 -3.39
C TYR A 134 -8.91 -3.96 -2.19
N GLY A 135 -10.07 -3.32 -2.32
CA GLY A 135 -11.02 -3.18 -1.25
C GLY A 135 -11.74 -4.49 -0.91
N ALA A 136 -12.21 -4.57 0.33
CA ALA A 136 -13.13 -5.60 0.78
C ALA A 136 -14.53 -4.99 0.91
N PRO A 137 -15.30 -4.90 -0.17
CA PRO A 137 -16.64 -4.32 -0.13
C PRO A 137 -17.52 -5.13 0.81
N GLY A 138 -18.40 -4.44 1.53
CA GLY A 138 -19.28 -5.07 2.50
C GLY A 138 -18.60 -5.50 3.80
N VAL A 139 -17.42 -4.97 4.12
CA VAL A 139 -16.72 -5.31 5.38
C VAL A 139 -17.56 -4.94 6.61
N LEU A 140 -18.24 -3.81 6.60
CA LEU A 140 -19.10 -3.37 7.69
C LEU A 140 -20.32 -4.31 7.84
N GLU A 141 -20.91 -4.74 6.74
CA GLU A 141 -21.98 -5.75 6.72
C GLU A 141 -21.47 -7.11 7.20
N ALA A 142 -20.26 -7.50 6.85
CA ALA A 142 -19.65 -8.73 7.32
C ALA A 142 -19.44 -8.69 8.84
N TRP A 143 -18.95 -7.59 9.41
CA TRP A 143 -18.81 -7.40 10.85
C TRP A 143 -20.17 -7.37 11.56
N ALA A 144 -21.15 -6.67 10.99
CA ALA A 144 -22.51 -6.68 11.52
C ALA A 144 -23.12 -8.09 11.50
N SER A 145 -22.89 -8.85 10.44
CA SER A 145 -23.36 -10.23 10.32
C SER A 145 -22.68 -11.16 11.32
N ALA A 146 -21.36 -11.04 11.50
CA ALA A 146 -20.62 -11.78 12.51
C ALA A 146 -21.11 -11.46 13.94
N THR A 147 -21.39 -10.19 14.21
CA THR A 147 -21.96 -9.75 15.50
C THR A 147 -23.33 -10.37 15.75
N ARG A 148 -24.20 -10.40 14.74
CA ARG A 148 -25.50 -11.08 14.84
C ARG A 148 -25.37 -12.59 15.00
N ALA A 149 -24.43 -13.20 14.28
CA ALA A 149 -24.17 -14.65 14.41
C ALA A 149 -23.68 -15.04 15.81
N ALA A 150 -23.00 -14.11 16.52
CA ALA A 150 -22.64 -14.25 17.93
C ALA A 150 -23.81 -14.04 18.89
N GLY A 151 -25.04 -13.83 18.39
CA GLY A 151 -26.26 -13.66 19.18
C GLY A 151 -26.50 -12.22 19.63
N ILE A 152 -25.73 -11.24 19.15
CA ILE A 152 -25.90 -9.83 19.53
C ILE A 152 -26.79 -9.15 18.48
N ALA A 153 -28.02 -8.83 18.86
CA ALA A 153 -28.96 -8.09 18.03
C ALA A 153 -28.93 -6.58 18.32
N ARG A 154 -28.51 -6.20 19.53
CA ARG A 154 -28.42 -4.81 19.98
C ARG A 154 -27.22 -4.64 20.92
N ILE A 155 -26.56 -3.50 20.80
CA ILE A 155 -25.49 -3.04 21.70
C ILE A 155 -26.07 -1.89 22.50
N ALA A 156 -26.01 -1.97 23.84
CA ALA A 156 -26.50 -0.91 24.73
C ALA A 156 -25.43 0.13 25.08
N GLY A 157 -24.15 -0.22 24.91
CA GLY A 157 -23.02 0.69 25.05
C GLY A 157 -22.49 1.15 23.70
N ASP A 158 -21.18 1.28 23.59
CA ASP A 158 -20.50 1.86 22.45
C ASP A 158 -20.02 0.82 21.43
N VAL A 159 -19.78 1.28 20.20
CA VAL A 159 -18.93 0.59 19.22
C VAL A 159 -17.62 1.35 19.17
N VAL A 160 -16.55 0.69 19.56
CA VAL A 160 -15.20 1.29 19.73
C VAL A 160 -14.26 0.76 18.67
N GLY A 161 -13.64 1.65 17.90
CA GLY A 161 -12.48 1.33 17.10
C GLY A 161 -11.24 1.25 17.99
N ASP A 162 -10.50 0.16 17.89
CA ASP A 162 -9.26 -0.08 18.63
C ASP A 162 -8.12 -0.23 17.62
N ASP A 163 -7.24 0.75 17.54
CA ASP A 163 -6.08 0.81 16.68
C ASP A 163 -4.73 0.66 17.39
N ASP A 164 -4.75 0.31 18.68
CA ASP A 164 -3.61 0.20 19.60
C ASP A 164 -2.59 -0.91 19.21
N VAL A 165 -2.67 -1.50 18.03
CA VAL A 165 -1.67 -2.48 17.56
C VAL A 165 -0.34 -1.80 17.21
N PHE A 166 -0.38 -0.52 16.90
CA PHE A 166 0.78 0.35 16.69
C PHE A 166 0.88 1.38 17.81
N ASP A 167 1.97 2.13 17.83
CA ASP A 167 2.14 3.26 18.75
C ASP A 167 1.32 4.48 18.26
N ASP A 168 1.19 5.50 19.16
CA ASP A 168 0.42 6.72 18.89
C ASP A 168 1.21 7.73 18.04
N VAL A 169 2.05 7.27 17.10
CA VAL A 169 2.81 8.13 16.19
C VAL A 169 2.21 8.04 14.78
N PRO A 170 1.19 8.87 14.47
CA PRO A 170 0.44 8.76 13.24
C PRO A 170 1.27 9.12 11.99
N TYR A 171 2.29 9.95 12.15
CA TYR A 171 3.18 10.38 11.08
C TYR A 171 4.63 10.02 11.39
N PRO A 172 5.25 9.13 10.62
CA PRO A 172 6.65 8.77 10.81
C PRO A 172 7.59 9.96 10.63
N ARG A 173 8.75 9.90 11.29
CA ARG A 173 9.80 10.91 11.10
C ARG A 173 10.27 10.92 9.64
N GLY A 174 10.44 12.13 9.09
CA GLY A 174 10.91 12.32 7.73
C GLY A 174 9.80 12.49 6.70
N TRP A 175 8.54 12.40 7.08
CA TRP A 175 7.44 12.84 6.23
C TRP A 175 7.44 14.36 6.16
N SER A 176 7.27 14.88 4.96
CA SER A 176 7.20 16.31 4.72
C SER A 176 5.83 16.85 5.12
N TRP A 177 5.79 17.97 5.87
CA TRP A 177 4.52 18.54 6.34
C TRP A 177 3.61 18.98 5.18
N ASP A 178 4.18 19.34 4.05
CA ASP A 178 3.47 19.74 2.84
C ASP A 178 2.87 18.52 2.08
N ASP A 179 3.30 17.31 2.39
CA ASP A 179 2.69 16.08 1.88
C ASP A 179 1.41 15.68 2.64
N LEU A 180 1.21 16.14 3.87
CA LEU A 180 0.11 15.70 4.75
C LEU A 180 -1.30 16.04 4.23
N THR A 181 -1.41 16.92 3.24
CA THR A 181 -2.69 17.23 2.58
C THR A 181 -3.03 16.31 1.42
N PHE A 182 -2.14 15.39 1.06
CA PHE A 182 -2.34 14.48 -0.06
C PHE A 182 -2.79 13.10 0.42
N TYR A 183 -3.59 12.43 -0.40
CA TYR A 183 -4.16 11.11 -0.12
C TYR A 183 -3.12 10.03 0.20
N TYR A 184 -1.87 10.19 -0.23
CA TYR A 184 -0.79 9.22 0.01
C TYR A 184 -0.07 9.41 1.34
N ALA A 185 -0.44 10.41 2.13
CA ALA A 185 0.13 10.68 3.44
C ALA A 185 -0.93 10.74 4.56
N PRO A 186 -1.86 9.77 4.65
CA PRO A 186 -2.82 9.73 5.74
C PRO A 186 -2.15 9.32 7.05
N GLU A 187 -2.83 9.52 8.16
CA GLU A 187 -2.42 8.97 9.46
C GLU A 187 -2.31 7.45 9.42
N ILE A 188 -1.31 6.91 10.10
CA ILE A 188 -1.09 5.47 10.24
C ILE A 188 -1.67 5.01 11.55
N GLY A 189 -2.57 4.04 11.50
CA GLY A 189 -3.19 3.41 12.67
C GLY A 189 -3.41 1.92 12.44
N GLY A 190 -3.68 1.21 13.52
CA GLY A 190 -3.97 -0.23 13.47
C GLY A 190 -5.31 -0.56 12.83
N LEU A 191 -6.27 0.36 12.86
CA LEU A 191 -7.59 0.24 12.25
C LEU A 191 -7.77 1.35 11.22
N ALA A 192 -7.57 1.01 9.96
CA ALA A 192 -7.77 1.92 8.83
C ALA A 192 -9.09 1.60 8.12
N TYR A 193 -9.72 2.61 7.55
CA TYR A 193 -10.88 2.48 6.68
C TYR A 193 -10.75 3.46 5.52
N ASN A 194 -10.99 3.00 4.28
CA ASN A 194 -10.83 3.80 3.07
C ASN A 194 -9.48 4.54 3.02
N GLN A 195 -8.38 3.84 3.37
CA GLN A 195 -7.01 4.40 3.42
C GLN A 195 -6.84 5.56 4.42
N ASN A 196 -7.72 5.69 5.42
CA ASN A 196 -7.75 6.81 6.36
C ASN A 196 -7.87 8.19 5.69
N VAL A 197 -8.54 8.24 4.55
CA VAL A 197 -8.85 9.49 3.84
C VAL A 197 -10.35 9.66 3.68
N PHE A 198 -10.78 10.90 3.56
CA PHE A 198 -12.15 11.24 3.22
C PHE A 198 -12.15 12.43 2.24
N ASP A 199 -13.17 12.49 1.41
CA ASP A 199 -13.37 13.60 0.50
C ASP A 199 -14.22 14.68 1.17
N LEU A 200 -13.67 15.89 1.29
CA LEU A 200 -14.43 17.05 1.72
C LEU A 200 -15.04 17.75 0.50
N VAL A 201 -16.33 17.64 0.35
CA VAL A 201 -17.06 18.34 -0.72
C VAL A 201 -17.67 19.62 -0.16
N VAL A 202 -17.26 20.76 -0.69
CA VAL A 202 -17.81 22.06 -0.30
C VAL A 202 -18.71 22.58 -1.42
N GLU A 203 -20.01 22.70 -1.15
CA GLU A 203 -20.96 23.25 -2.09
C GLU A 203 -21.07 24.78 -1.94
N PRO A 204 -20.96 25.54 -3.04
CA PRO A 204 -21.13 26.98 -3.01
C PRO A 204 -22.60 27.36 -2.74
N ARG A 205 -22.82 28.42 -2.00
CA ARG A 205 -24.14 29.02 -1.79
C ARG A 205 -24.17 30.45 -2.35
N ALA A 206 -25.30 31.11 -2.21
CA ALA A 206 -25.44 32.51 -2.62
C ALA A 206 -24.41 33.41 -1.95
N ALA A 207 -23.99 34.47 -2.65
CA ALA A 207 -22.99 35.42 -2.14
C ALA A 207 -23.37 35.92 -0.75
N GLY A 208 -22.43 35.87 0.19
CA GLY A 208 -22.60 36.26 1.59
C GLY A 208 -23.11 35.12 2.50
N MET A 209 -23.35 33.91 1.97
CA MET A 209 -23.72 32.75 2.77
C MET A 209 -22.50 31.80 2.91
N PRO A 210 -22.31 31.17 4.07
CA PRO A 210 -21.28 30.15 4.22
C PRO A 210 -21.57 28.95 3.29
N GLY A 211 -20.53 28.31 2.76
CA GLY A 211 -20.66 27.02 2.06
C GLY A 211 -21.24 25.94 2.97
N ILE A 212 -21.66 24.83 2.38
CA ILE A 212 -22.04 23.59 3.07
C ILE A 212 -20.94 22.58 2.84
N ALA A 213 -20.45 21.93 3.90
CA ALA A 213 -19.50 20.83 3.87
C ALA A 213 -20.19 19.54 4.28
#